data_8db85d5134e2dd64863b3f23472efe6a
#
_entry.id   8db85d5134e2dd64863b3f23472efe6a
#
_cell.length_a   1.000
_cell.length_b   1.000
_cell.length_c   1.000
_cell.angle_alpha   90.00
_cell.angle_beta   90.00
_cell.angle_gamma   90.00
#
_symmetry.space_group_name_H-M   'P 1'
#
loop_
_entity.id
_entity.type
_entity.pdbx_description
1 polymer ?
#
loop_
_entity_poly.entity_id
_entity_poly.type
_entity_poly.pdbx_seq_one_letter_code
_entity_poly.pdbx_strand_id
1 'polypeptide(L)'
;MRTLSVAALFGASVLLLAGCSPSSETPSASTTPISSTTLAGPIRGPAQPVATPLIGSVLAAPVPVPASDGKVHLAYEVQLTNVLAQEVTLASLAVLDRDVSLLKLTGEQLAGRTRVVGNPTPTTKIGPAQNAVVWMDVALDKDAAIPERLVHSLSLSLPDPKPPLFPATMTIDIAPTAVESRKPIVLSPPLSGPGWLNGDGCCGMSAHRLALNPIDGGLWTAERYAIDYVQLQPDGRLFGGDQAKLEDYPYFGDDILAVSDGPVVAAVDGLPEQIPGKSPTGLALDQYAGNHIVQDLGGGNYALYAHIKTSAVKVKVGDQLTAGQAIGEVGNTGNTDAPHLHFHVMSTSDPLRSNGLPFVFDEFRLDSRITEADSLLTGDPAQMQPGVRARDEKDVMPMELDVMTYAGG
;
A
#
# COMPACT_ATOMS: atom_id res chain seq x y z
N MET A 1 1.85 -20.97 -37.37
CA MET A 1 2.85 -22.02 -37.61
C MET A 1 4.20 -21.36 -37.85
N ARG A 2 5.05 -21.40 -36.88
CA ARG A 2 6.51 -21.55 -36.82
C ARG A 2 7.01 -21.05 -35.51
N THR A 3 7.32 -22.00 -34.66
CA THR A 3 8.03 -21.89 -33.37
C THR A 3 9.49 -21.54 -33.64
N LEU A 4 10.02 -20.59 -32.88
CA LEU A 4 11.46 -20.39 -32.74
C LEU A 4 11.80 -20.48 -31.25
N SER A 5 12.46 -21.58 -30.89
CA SER A 5 13.10 -21.80 -29.60
C SER A 5 14.47 -21.11 -29.63
N VAL A 6 14.76 -20.36 -28.56
CA VAL A 6 16.11 -19.88 -28.28
C VAL A 6 16.52 -20.47 -26.93
N ALA A 7 17.48 -21.38 -27.00
CA ALA A 7 18.18 -21.93 -25.84
C ALA A 7 19.34 -20.98 -25.48
N ALA A 8 19.42 -20.55 -24.22
CA ALA A 8 20.58 -19.84 -23.69
C ALA A 8 21.33 -20.75 -22.71
N LEU A 9 22.59 -21.05 -23.07
CA LEU A 9 23.56 -21.71 -22.20
C LEU A 9 24.09 -20.72 -21.15
N PHE A 10 24.06 -21.14 -19.89
CA PHE A 10 24.83 -20.48 -18.82
C PHE A 10 26.06 -21.33 -18.48
N GLY A 11 27.24 -20.76 -18.76
CA GLY A 11 28.51 -21.29 -18.31
C GLY A 11 28.83 -20.82 -16.88
N ALA A 12 29.14 -21.75 -16.01
CA ALA A 12 29.59 -21.50 -14.64
C ALA A 12 31.10 -21.26 -14.65
N SER A 13 31.55 -20.10 -14.14
CA SER A 13 32.94 -19.83 -13.83
C SER A 13 33.15 -19.84 -12.32
N VAL A 14 33.96 -20.80 -11.85
CA VAL A 14 34.39 -20.92 -10.45
C VAL A 14 35.67 -20.07 -10.27
N LEU A 15 35.65 -19.08 -9.39
CA LEU A 15 36.83 -18.36 -8.94
C LEU A 15 37.22 -18.87 -7.56
N LEU A 16 38.40 -19.44 -7.51
CA LEU A 16 39.16 -19.80 -6.27
C LEU A 16 39.84 -18.52 -5.74
N LEU A 17 39.55 -18.12 -4.53
CA LEU A 17 40.33 -17.11 -3.79
C LEU A 17 41.05 -17.76 -2.63
N ALA A 18 42.38 -17.58 -2.65
CA ALA A 18 43.33 -18.04 -1.64
C ALA A 18 43.21 -17.19 -0.37
N GLY A 19 43.44 -17.87 0.77
CA GLY A 19 43.33 -17.25 2.09
C GLY A 19 44.55 -16.39 2.46
N CYS A 20 44.28 -15.36 3.28
CA CYS A 20 45.27 -14.71 4.14
C CYS A 20 44.68 -14.65 5.56
N SER A 21 45.40 -15.26 6.50
CA SER A 21 45.14 -15.18 7.93
C SER A 21 45.67 -13.87 8.52
N PRO A 22 44.99 -13.19 9.41
CA PRO A 22 45.58 -12.20 10.29
C PRO A 22 45.77 -12.76 11.71
N SER A 23 46.93 -12.44 12.26
CA SER A 23 47.42 -12.71 13.61
C SER A 23 46.59 -12.01 14.69
N SER A 24 46.41 -12.75 15.80
CA SER A 24 45.71 -12.31 17.01
C SER A 24 46.60 -11.42 17.91
N GLU A 25 46.09 -10.25 18.28
CA GLU A 25 46.53 -9.54 19.49
C GLU A 25 45.32 -9.32 20.40
N THR A 26 45.41 -9.84 21.64
CA THR A 26 44.44 -9.72 22.72
C THR A 26 44.73 -8.51 23.60
N PRO A 27 43.81 -7.60 23.87
CA PRO A 27 43.93 -6.69 25.01
C PRO A 27 43.21 -7.28 26.25
N SER A 28 43.98 -7.30 27.33
CA SER A 28 43.51 -7.68 28.66
C SER A 28 42.53 -6.61 29.21
N ALA A 29 41.32 -7.00 29.57
CA ALA A 29 40.35 -6.15 30.26
C ALA A 29 40.16 -6.60 31.70
N SER A 30 40.38 -5.66 32.61
CA SER A 30 40.14 -5.76 34.06
C SER A 30 38.67 -5.90 34.39
N THR A 31 38.26 -6.95 35.07
CA THR A 31 36.90 -7.19 35.53
C THR A 31 36.67 -6.72 36.96
N THR A 32 35.78 -5.78 37.14
CA THR A 32 35.12 -5.48 38.44
C THR A 32 33.78 -6.22 38.52
N PRO A 33 33.47 -6.95 39.57
CA PRO A 33 32.18 -7.68 39.65
C PRO A 33 31.06 -6.76 40.08
N ILE A 34 30.04 -6.62 39.20
CA ILE A 34 28.73 -6.06 39.59
C ILE A 34 27.81 -7.22 39.97
N SER A 35 27.45 -7.29 41.23
CA SER A 35 26.51 -8.26 41.74
C SER A 35 25.08 -7.80 41.41
N SER A 36 24.44 -8.39 40.40
CA SER A 36 23.02 -8.24 40.10
C SER A 36 22.31 -9.57 40.33
N THR A 37 21.52 -9.65 41.39
CA THR A 37 20.63 -10.79 41.62
C THR A 37 19.43 -10.67 40.71
N THR A 38 19.54 -11.26 39.53
CA THR A 38 18.41 -11.43 38.59
C THR A 38 17.77 -12.77 38.88
N LEU A 39 16.50 -12.76 39.30
CA LEU A 39 15.67 -13.96 39.37
C LEU A 39 15.59 -14.57 37.94
N ALA A 40 16.39 -15.59 37.68
CA ALA A 40 16.32 -16.35 36.47
C ALA A 40 15.02 -17.16 36.43
N GLY A 41 14.09 -16.72 35.57
CA GLY A 41 13.00 -17.58 35.12
C GLY A 41 13.55 -18.85 34.43
N PRO A 42 12.75 -19.91 34.25
CA PRO A 42 13.22 -21.16 33.68
C PRO A 42 13.82 -20.90 32.31
N ILE A 43 15.09 -21.29 32.12
CA ILE A 43 15.81 -21.25 30.84
C ILE A 43 15.07 -22.22 29.92
N ARG A 44 14.22 -21.70 29.03
CA ARG A 44 13.68 -22.48 27.92
C ARG A 44 14.87 -22.78 27.00
N GLY A 45 15.15 -24.05 26.75
CA GLY A 45 16.09 -24.46 25.72
C GLY A 45 15.73 -23.85 24.37
N PRO A 46 16.63 -23.82 23.37
CA PRO A 46 16.32 -23.31 22.06
C PRO A 46 15.10 -24.03 21.50
N ALA A 47 14.14 -23.27 20.93
CA ALA A 47 12.97 -23.84 20.29
C ALA A 47 13.39 -24.85 19.21
N GLN A 48 12.74 -26.01 19.18
CA GLN A 48 13.04 -27.00 18.15
C GLN A 48 12.69 -26.40 16.76
N PRO A 49 13.59 -26.58 15.76
CA PRO A 49 13.31 -26.11 14.42
C PRO A 49 12.10 -26.84 13.81
N VAL A 50 11.25 -26.11 13.12
CA VAL A 50 10.07 -26.64 12.42
C VAL A 50 10.27 -26.52 10.91
N ALA A 51 10.06 -27.63 10.19
CA ALA A 51 10.06 -27.60 8.73
C ALA A 51 8.77 -26.92 8.24
N THR A 52 8.90 -25.91 7.38
CA THR A 52 7.77 -25.16 6.85
C THR A 52 7.66 -25.31 5.34
N PRO A 53 6.48 -25.68 4.78
CA PRO A 53 6.26 -25.78 3.34
C PRO A 53 6.21 -24.42 2.64
N LEU A 54 5.97 -23.36 3.39
CA LEU A 54 6.02 -21.97 2.95
C LEU A 54 7.10 -21.22 3.75
N ILE A 55 7.82 -20.33 3.06
CA ILE A 55 8.57 -19.24 3.69
C ILE A 55 7.84 -17.92 3.44
N GLY A 56 7.95 -16.98 4.36
CA GLY A 56 7.23 -15.71 4.25
C GLY A 56 7.96 -14.54 4.86
N SER A 57 7.65 -13.35 4.33
CA SER A 57 8.10 -12.06 4.82
C SER A 57 7.01 -11.01 4.63
N VAL A 58 7.08 -9.90 5.35
CA VAL A 58 6.24 -8.72 5.12
C VAL A 58 7.00 -7.78 4.18
N LEU A 59 6.33 -7.27 3.14
CA LEU A 59 6.95 -6.39 2.14
C LEU A 59 7.42 -5.07 2.77
N ALA A 60 6.59 -4.47 3.63
CA ALA A 60 6.99 -3.32 4.46
C ALA A 60 6.22 -3.37 5.78
N ALA A 61 6.92 -3.06 6.88
CA ALA A 61 6.33 -3.07 8.21
C ALA A 61 5.10 -2.16 8.29
N PRO A 62 4.00 -2.61 8.93
CA PRO A 62 2.80 -1.80 9.05
C PRO A 62 3.02 -0.58 9.96
N VAL A 63 2.44 0.55 9.56
CA VAL A 63 2.36 1.78 10.33
C VAL A 63 0.90 1.95 10.78
N PRO A 64 0.62 2.13 12.08
CA PRO A 64 -0.75 2.32 12.56
C PRO A 64 -1.33 3.63 12.06
N VAL A 65 -2.55 3.63 11.54
CA VAL A 65 -3.24 4.84 11.10
C VAL A 65 -4.68 4.90 11.63
N PRO A 66 -5.06 5.96 12.39
CA PRO A 66 -6.45 6.20 12.73
C PRO A 66 -7.24 6.61 11.49
N ALA A 67 -8.47 6.10 11.35
CA ALA A 67 -9.29 6.32 10.18
C ALA A 67 -10.71 6.79 10.52
N SER A 68 -11.42 7.29 9.50
CA SER A 68 -12.77 7.87 9.61
C SER A 68 -13.86 6.88 10.01
N ASP A 69 -13.57 5.57 10.02
CA ASP A 69 -14.46 4.54 10.56
C ASP A 69 -14.36 4.38 12.09
N GLY A 70 -13.47 5.15 12.73
CA GLY A 70 -13.23 5.14 14.18
C GLY A 70 -12.31 4.00 14.64
N LYS A 71 -11.57 3.37 13.74
CA LYS A 71 -10.59 2.32 14.04
C LYS A 71 -9.15 2.77 13.74
N VAL A 72 -8.20 1.95 14.18
CA VAL A 72 -6.79 2.08 13.80
C VAL A 72 -6.45 0.89 12.89
N HIS A 73 -6.02 1.20 11.68
CA HIS A 73 -5.71 0.21 10.66
C HIS A 73 -4.21 -0.08 10.60
N LEU A 74 -3.87 -1.36 10.40
CA LEU A 74 -2.55 -1.85 10.04
C LEU A 74 -2.68 -2.53 8.68
N ALA A 75 -2.42 -1.79 7.61
CA ALA A 75 -2.48 -2.30 6.24
C ALA A 75 -1.08 -2.64 5.74
N TYR A 76 -0.86 -3.88 5.30
CA TYR A 76 0.43 -4.39 4.82
C TYR A 76 0.24 -5.66 3.97
N GLU A 77 1.33 -6.18 3.41
CA GLU A 77 1.33 -7.34 2.53
C GLU A 77 2.27 -8.42 3.06
N VAL A 78 1.77 -9.65 3.14
CA VAL A 78 2.54 -10.86 3.47
C VAL A 78 2.87 -11.59 2.18
N GLN A 79 4.16 -11.67 1.85
CA GLN A 79 4.67 -12.46 0.75
C GLN A 79 4.93 -13.89 1.21
N LEU A 80 4.48 -14.89 0.43
CA LEU A 80 4.61 -16.31 0.70
C LEU A 80 5.24 -17.02 -0.50
N THR A 81 6.27 -17.83 -0.27
CA THR A 81 6.87 -18.66 -1.32
C THR A 81 6.72 -20.14 -0.97
N ASN A 82 6.14 -20.92 -1.87
CA ASN A 82 6.07 -22.37 -1.73
C ASN A 82 7.42 -23.00 -2.09
N VAL A 83 8.04 -23.68 -1.11
CA VAL A 83 9.35 -24.34 -1.26
C VAL A 83 9.25 -25.85 -1.53
N LEU A 84 8.03 -26.38 -1.68
CA LEU A 84 7.80 -27.77 -2.01
C LEU A 84 7.56 -27.99 -3.51
N ALA A 85 7.77 -29.22 -3.98
CA ALA A 85 7.44 -29.65 -5.35
C ALA A 85 5.96 -30.03 -5.52
N GLN A 86 5.08 -29.62 -4.61
CA GLN A 86 3.64 -29.84 -4.64
C GLN A 86 2.87 -28.56 -4.29
N GLU A 87 1.58 -28.53 -4.62
CA GLU A 87 0.70 -27.43 -4.22
C GLU A 87 0.55 -27.36 -2.69
N VAL A 88 0.53 -26.17 -2.14
CA VAL A 88 0.15 -25.88 -0.76
C VAL A 88 -1.17 -25.13 -0.78
N THR A 89 -2.17 -25.59 -0.03
CA THR A 89 -3.45 -24.89 0.11
C THR A 89 -3.51 -24.22 1.48
N LEU A 90 -3.80 -22.92 1.50
CA LEU A 90 -4.06 -22.13 2.71
C LEU A 90 -5.47 -22.42 3.20
N ALA A 91 -5.64 -23.02 4.37
CA ALA A 91 -6.94 -23.23 5.01
C ALA A 91 -7.36 -22.03 5.86
N SER A 92 -6.41 -21.41 6.55
CA SER A 92 -6.61 -20.15 7.29
C SER A 92 -5.31 -19.38 7.45
N LEU A 93 -5.43 -18.06 7.65
CA LEU A 93 -4.36 -17.19 8.10
C LEU A 93 -4.88 -16.36 9.28
N ALA A 94 -4.16 -16.39 10.40
CA ALA A 94 -4.43 -15.53 11.56
C ALA A 94 -3.24 -14.59 11.81
N VAL A 95 -3.53 -13.34 12.17
CA VAL A 95 -2.53 -12.38 12.67
C VAL A 95 -2.57 -12.40 14.17
N LEU A 96 -1.42 -12.64 14.78
CA LEU A 96 -1.27 -12.78 16.22
C LEU A 96 -0.41 -11.64 16.81
N ASP A 97 -0.87 -11.07 17.92
CA ASP A 97 -0.02 -10.40 18.90
C ASP A 97 0.20 -11.39 20.05
N ARG A 98 1.41 -11.97 20.15
CA ARG A 98 1.69 -13.07 21.07
C ARG A 98 0.70 -14.23 20.83
N ASP A 99 -0.16 -14.50 21.81
CA ASP A 99 -1.18 -15.56 21.77
C ASP A 99 -2.59 -15.05 21.43
N VAL A 100 -2.74 -13.73 21.16
CA VAL A 100 -4.03 -13.10 20.86
C VAL A 100 -4.21 -13.00 19.34
N SER A 101 -5.30 -13.55 18.82
CA SER A 101 -5.66 -13.40 17.41
C SER A 101 -6.36 -12.05 17.19
N LEU A 102 -5.71 -11.18 16.40
CA LEU A 102 -6.23 -9.87 16.02
C LEU A 102 -7.11 -9.94 14.75
N LEU A 103 -6.77 -10.85 13.85
CA LEU A 103 -7.49 -11.09 12.60
C LEU A 103 -7.40 -12.57 12.25
N LYS A 104 -8.48 -13.14 11.71
CA LYS A 104 -8.48 -14.49 11.14
C LYS A 104 -9.22 -14.51 9.81
N LEU A 105 -8.54 -14.92 8.77
CA LEU A 105 -9.07 -15.08 7.41
C LEU A 105 -9.24 -16.57 7.09
N THR A 106 -10.38 -16.93 6.49
CA THR A 106 -10.70 -18.29 6.05
C THR A 106 -11.52 -18.24 4.77
N GLY A 107 -11.58 -19.35 4.02
CA GLY A 107 -12.47 -19.52 2.87
C GLY A 107 -12.37 -18.37 1.86
N GLU A 108 -13.50 -17.79 1.49
CA GLU A 108 -13.61 -16.71 0.51
C GLU A 108 -12.89 -15.43 0.94
N GLN A 109 -12.89 -15.11 2.24
CA GLN A 109 -12.18 -13.94 2.75
C GLN A 109 -10.66 -14.07 2.55
N LEU A 110 -10.10 -15.25 2.80
CA LEU A 110 -8.67 -15.51 2.56
C LEU A 110 -8.37 -15.55 1.06
N ALA A 111 -9.19 -16.23 0.27
CA ALA A 111 -9.03 -16.27 -1.18
C ALA A 111 -9.10 -14.86 -1.79
N GLY A 112 -10.09 -14.06 -1.40
CA GLY A 112 -10.26 -12.68 -1.86
C GLY A 112 -9.03 -11.81 -1.64
N ARG A 113 -8.28 -12.05 -0.57
CA ARG A 113 -7.06 -11.30 -0.19
C ARG A 113 -5.75 -11.96 -0.63
N THR A 114 -5.79 -13.03 -1.43
CA THR A 114 -4.58 -13.74 -1.85
C THR A 114 -4.48 -13.84 -3.37
N ARG A 115 -3.30 -13.51 -3.92
CA ARG A 115 -2.97 -13.68 -5.35
C ARG A 115 -1.58 -14.29 -5.49
N VAL A 116 -1.41 -15.17 -6.45
CA VAL A 116 -0.08 -15.56 -6.95
C VAL A 116 0.47 -14.36 -7.74
N VAL A 117 1.71 -13.99 -7.50
CA VAL A 117 2.36 -12.85 -8.19
C VAL A 117 2.29 -13.06 -9.71
N GLY A 118 1.81 -12.05 -10.41
CA GLY A 118 1.58 -12.09 -11.87
C GLY A 118 0.26 -12.76 -12.29
N ASN A 119 -0.61 -13.17 -11.33
CA ASN A 119 -1.94 -13.69 -11.62
C ASN A 119 -3.00 -12.91 -10.82
N PRO A 120 -3.97 -12.25 -11.48
CA PRO A 120 -5.00 -11.46 -10.80
C PRO A 120 -6.08 -12.31 -10.11
N THR A 121 -6.13 -13.61 -10.37
CA THR A 121 -7.20 -14.48 -9.87
C THR A 121 -7.06 -14.75 -8.37
N PRO A 122 -8.13 -14.52 -7.57
CA PRO A 122 -8.19 -14.90 -6.16
C PRO A 122 -7.92 -16.39 -5.94
N THR A 123 -7.09 -16.75 -4.97
CA THR A 123 -6.76 -18.14 -4.71
C THR A 123 -6.29 -18.38 -3.27
N THR A 124 -6.48 -19.61 -2.77
CA THR A 124 -5.80 -20.09 -1.55
C THR A 124 -4.73 -21.13 -1.89
N LYS A 125 -4.48 -21.41 -3.18
CA LYS A 125 -3.57 -22.42 -3.66
C LYS A 125 -2.30 -21.81 -4.20
N ILE A 126 -1.16 -22.27 -3.70
CA ILE A 126 0.17 -21.82 -4.08
C ILE A 126 0.91 -23.04 -4.66
N GLY A 127 1.10 -23.07 -5.97
CA GLY A 127 1.78 -24.14 -6.68
C GLY A 127 3.28 -24.21 -6.36
N PRO A 128 4.00 -25.25 -6.84
CA PRO A 128 5.44 -25.40 -6.65
C PRO A 128 6.22 -24.16 -7.12
N ALA A 129 7.14 -23.68 -6.29
CA ALA A 129 8.00 -22.50 -6.54
C ALA A 129 7.24 -21.20 -6.82
N GLN A 130 5.91 -21.16 -6.61
CA GLN A 130 5.14 -19.93 -6.77
C GLN A 130 5.33 -19.00 -5.57
N ASN A 131 5.27 -17.71 -5.87
CA ASN A 131 5.22 -16.62 -4.91
C ASN A 131 3.80 -16.04 -4.90
N ALA A 132 3.22 -15.90 -3.71
CA ALA A 132 1.91 -15.30 -3.52
C ALA A 132 2.00 -14.13 -2.53
N VAL A 133 1.06 -13.20 -2.63
CA VAL A 133 0.88 -12.09 -1.68
C VAL A 133 -0.49 -12.22 -1.04
N VAL A 134 -0.55 -11.98 0.26
CA VAL A 134 -1.79 -11.85 1.04
C VAL A 134 -1.86 -10.42 1.56
N TRP A 135 -2.90 -9.69 1.17
CA TRP A 135 -3.14 -8.32 1.62
C TRP A 135 -3.83 -8.31 2.98
N MET A 136 -3.17 -7.73 3.94
CA MET A 136 -3.62 -7.67 5.32
C MET A 136 -4.19 -6.29 5.63
N ASP A 137 -5.25 -6.27 6.42
CA ASP A 137 -5.77 -5.10 7.09
C ASP A 137 -6.26 -5.54 8.47
N VAL A 138 -5.52 -5.17 9.52
CA VAL A 138 -5.87 -5.42 10.91
C VAL A 138 -6.50 -4.16 11.48
N ALA A 139 -7.81 -4.16 11.63
CA ALA A 139 -8.57 -3.03 12.18
C ALA A 139 -8.72 -3.20 13.69
N LEU A 140 -8.04 -2.36 14.45
CA LEU A 140 -8.08 -2.32 15.92
C LEU A 140 -9.11 -1.29 16.38
N ASP A 141 -9.70 -1.51 17.56
CA ASP A 141 -10.53 -0.47 18.16
C ASP A 141 -9.67 0.76 18.53
N LYS A 142 -10.26 1.95 18.45
CA LYS A 142 -9.58 3.24 18.64
C LYS A 142 -8.69 3.31 19.87
N ASP A 143 -9.18 2.73 20.99
CA ASP A 143 -8.50 2.75 22.28
C ASP A 143 -7.71 1.47 22.55
N ALA A 144 -7.60 0.55 21.59
CA ALA A 144 -6.82 -0.67 21.75
C ALA A 144 -5.31 -0.36 21.78
N ALA A 145 -4.58 -1.15 22.56
CA ALA A 145 -3.13 -1.08 22.53
C ALA A 145 -2.61 -1.53 21.16
N ILE A 146 -1.74 -0.73 20.56
CA ILE A 146 -1.08 -1.09 19.29
C ILE A 146 -0.04 -2.18 19.60
N PRO A 147 -0.07 -3.34 18.92
CA PRO A 147 0.93 -4.39 19.10
C PRO A 147 2.31 -3.91 18.64
N GLU A 148 3.36 -4.28 19.35
CA GLU A 148 4.74 -3.99 18.92
C GLU A 148 5.22 -4.93 17.81
N ARG A 149 4.63 -6.12 17.73
CA ARG A 149 5.04 -7.19 16.83
C ARG A 149 3.85 -8.05 16.42
N LEU A 150 3.84 -8.46 15.17
CA LEU A 150 2.87 -9.39 14.61
C LEU A 150 3.56 -10.68 14.15
N VAL A 151 2.82 -11.78 14.21
CA VAL A 151 3.19 -13.09 13.65
C VAL A 151 1.99 -13.63 12.86
N HIS A 152 2.26 -14.37 11.77
CA HIS A 152 1.21 -14.93 10.92
C HIS A 152 1.14 -16.43 11.11
N SER A 153 0.02 -16.90 11.68
CA SER A 153 -0.26 -18.33 11.89
C SER A 153 -1.09 -18.86 10.73
N LEU A 154 -0.49 -19.74 9.92
CA LEU A 154 -1.10 -20.32 8.74
C LEU A 154 -1.44 -21.78 8.97
N SER A 155 -2.72 -22.15 8.81
CA SER A 155 -3.13 -23.55 8.69
C SER A 155 -3.11 -23.95 7.21
N LEU A 156 -2.44 -25.05 6.92
CA LEU A 156 -2.13 -25.52 5.57
C LEU A 156 -2.62 -26.94 5.35
N SER A 157 -2.90 -27.29 4.08
CA SER A 157 -3.08 -28.69 3.66
C SER A 157 -2.20 -29.02 2.46
N LEU A 158 -1.72 -30.28 2.44
CA LEU A 158 -0.82 -30.83 1.45
C LEU A 158 -1.44 -32.07 0.80
N PRO A 159 -1.53 -32.18 -0.53
CA PRO A 159 -2.11 -33.34 -1.23
C PRO A 159 -1.22 -34.58 -1.19
N ASP A 160 0.12 -34.42 -1.12
CA ASP A 160 1.10 -35.50 -1.00
C ASP A 160 1.92 -35.35 0.31
N PRO A 161 1.37 -35.80 1.45
CA PRO A 161 2.03 -35.62 2.75
C PRO A 161 3.28 -36.47 2.89
N LYS A 162 4.29 -35.96 3.62
CA LYS A 162 5.56 -36.62 3.94
C LYS A 162 5.82 -36.58 5.46
N PRO A 163 5.01 -37.31 6.28
CA PRO A 163 5.19 -37.32 7.72
C PRO A 163 6.56 -37.94 8.12
N PRO A 164 7.16 -37.55 9.25
CA PRO A 164 6.61 -36.59 10.22
C PRO A 164 6.84 -35.11 9.84
N LEU A 165 7.66 -34.78 8.83
CA LEU A 165 8.05 -33.40 8.51
C LEU A 165 6.90 -32.59 7.90
N PHE A 166 6.18 -33.17 6.97
CA PHE A 166 5.09 -32.53 6.24
C PHE A 166 3.83 -33.41 6.31
N PRO A 167 3.05 -33.37 7.41
CA PRO A 167 1.78 -34.08 7.52
C PRO A 167 0.73 -33.49 6.55
N ALA A 168 -0.39 -34.22 6.35
CA ALA A 168 -1.46 -33.78 5.44
C ALA A 168 -2.06 -32.41 5.78
N THR A 169 -2.06 -32.05 7.07
CA THR A 169 -2.43 -30.74 7.57
C THR A 169 -1.43 -30.28 8.64
N MET A 170 -1.11 -29.01 8.66
CA MET A 170 -0.21 -28.45 9.67
C MET A 170 -0.49 -26.97 9.89
N THR A 171 -0.06 -26.45 11.04
CA THR A 171 -0.05 -25.02 11.33
C THR A 171 1.39 -24.56 11.51
N ILE A 172 1.72 -23.43 10.92
CA ILE A 172 3.05 -22.81 10.99
C ILE A 172 2.91 -21.33 11.33
N ASP A 173 3.86 -20.82 12.13
CA ASP A 173 3.96 -19.41 12.44
C ASP A 173 5.16 -18.84 11.70
N ILE A 174 4.92 -17.87 10.79
CA ILE A 174 5.93 -17.32 9.89
C ILE A 174 5.80 -15.79 9.77
N ALA A 175 6.70 -15.20 8.99
CA ALA A 175 6.73 -13.78 8.64
C ALA A 175 6.56 -12.85 9.86
N PRO A 176 7.33 -13.02 10.96
CA PRO A 176 7.24 -12.09 12.07
C PRO A 176 7.66 -10.70 11.61
N THR A 177 6.89 -9.68 12.02
CA THR A 177 7.18 -8.28 11.68
C THR A 177 7.00 -7.38 12.90
N ALA A 178 7.81 -6.32 12.99
CA ALA A 178 7.53 -5.24 13.92
C ALA A 178 6.38 -4.39 13.38
N VAL A 179 5.62 -3.77 14.27
CA VAL A 179 4.75 -2.64 13.93
C VAL A 179 5.56 -1.38 14.15
N GLU A 180 5.58 -0.48 13.17
CA GLU A 180 6.36 0.74 13.28
C GLU A 180 5.81 1.67 14.36
N SER A 181 6.70 2.28 15.14
CA SER A 181 6.34 3.26 16.16
C SER A 181 6.15 4.67 15.59
N ARG A 182 6.44 4.88 14.29
CA ARG A 182 6.22 6.18 13.63
C ARG A 182 4.73 6.49 13.62
N LYS A 183 4.41 7.77 13.76
CA LYS A 183 3.04 8.25 13.55
C LYS A 183 2.84 8.59 12.08
N PRO A 184 1.62 8.45 11.54
CA PRO A 184 1.26 9.03 10.26
C PRO A 184 1.56 10.52 10.25
N ILE A 185 2.00 11.04 9.10
CA ILE A 185 2.17 12.48 8.93
C ILE A 185 0.80 13.17 8.91
N VAL A 186 0.71 14.34 9.55
CA VAL A 186 -0.49 15.19 9.50
C VAL A 186 -0.34 16.17 8.35
N LEU A 187 -1.34 16.24 7.50
CA LEU A 187 -1.36 17.03 6.27
C LEU A 187 -2.61 17.89 6.22
N SER A 188 -2.52 19.03 5.55
CA SER A 188 -3.71 19.73 5.08
C SER A 188 -4.27 19.05 3.83
N PRO A 189 -5.59 19.15 3.54
CA PRO A 189 -6.18 18.54 2.36
C PRO A 189 -5.58 19.09 1.04
N PRO A 190 -5.43 18.23 0.00
CA PRO A 190 -4.87 18.65 -1.30
C PRO A 190 -5.86 19.40 -2.19
N LEU A 191 -7.11 19.53 -1.78
CA LEU A 191 -8.24 20.09 -2.53
C LEU A 191 -9.11 20.93 -1.61
N SER A 192 -10.04 21.72 -2.17
CA SER A 192 -10.98 22.53 -1.41
C SER A 192 -12.42 22.35 -1.91
N GLY A 193 -13.40 22.69 -1.08
CA GLY A 193 -14.81 22.60 -1.42
C GLY A 193 -15.47 21.25 -1.09
N PRO A 194 -16.75 21.09 -1.42
CA PRO A 194 -17.56 19.92 -1.07
C PRO A 194 -17.49 18.82 -2.12
N GLY A 195 -17.92 17.61 -1.73
CA GLY A 195 -18.24 16.52 -2.65
C GLY A 195 -17.07 15.67 -3.09
N TRP A 196 -15.89 15.82 -2.49
CA TRP A 196 -14.72 15.01 -2.83
C TRP A 196 -14.87 13.58 -2.33
N LEU A 197 -14.89 12.64 -3.28
CA LEU A 197 -14.95 11.21 -3.03
C LEU A 197 -13.55 10.63 -2.93
N ASN A 198 -13.31 9.80 -1.93
CA ASN A 198 -12.13 8.95 -1.81
C ASN A 198 -12.34 7.68 -2.65
N GLY A 199 -11.83 7.66 -3.87
CA GLY A 199 -11.78 6.48 -4.73
C GLY A 199 -10.51 5.67 -4.49
N ASP A 200 -10.63 4.35 -4.58
CA ASP A 200 -9.53 3.37 -4.45
C ASP A 200 -8.68 3.49 -3.18
N GLY A 201 -9.22 4.11 -2.13
CA GLY A 201 -8.51 4.36 -0.88
C GLY A 201 -8.27 3.12 -0.01
N CYS A 202 -7.68 3.35 1.15
CA CYS A 202 -7.42 2.31 2.15
C CYS A 202 -8.75 1.89 2.84
N CYS A 203 -8.90 0.66 3.35
CA CYS A 203 -7.90 -0.40 3.45
C CYS A 203 -8.44 -1.72 2.85
N GLY A 204 -9.43 -1.62 1.96
CA GLY A 204 -10.04 -2.73 1.23
C GLY A 204 -9.11 -3.35 0.19
N MET A 205 -9.72 -4.04 -0.78
CA MET A 205 -9.02 -4.65 -1.92
C MET A 205 -9.22 -3.78 -3.17
N SER A 206 -8.92 -2.48 -3.06
CA SER A 206 -8.98 -1.53 -4.16
C SER A 206 -7.90 -1.77 -5.21
N ALA A 207 -7.99 -1.08 -6.35
CA ALA A 207 -6.98 -1.14 -7.41
C ALA A 207 -5.59 -0.73 -6.84
N HIS A 208 -5.53 0.33 -6.06
CA HIS A 208 -4.28 0.79 -5.40
C HIS A 208 -3.69 -0.25 -4.47
N ARG A 209 -4.52 -0.93 -3.67
CA ARG A 209 -4.04 -1.99 -2.79
C ARG A 209 -3.47 -3.18 -3.55
N LEU A 210 -4.01 -3.48 -4.73
CA LEU A 210 -3.54 -4.58 -5.59
C LEU A 210 -2.32 -4.20 -6.45
N ALA A 211 -1.98 -2.92 -6.54
CA ALA A 211 -0.83 -2.45 -7.30
C ALA A 211 0.48 -2.90 -6.65
N LEU A 212 1.16 -3.83 -7.32
CA LEU A 212 2.49 -4.32 -6.96
C LEU A 212 3.45 -3.94 -8.07
N ASN A 213 4.40 -3.06 -7.79
CA ASN A 213 5.34 -2.52 -8.77
C ASN A 213 6.65 -3.31 -8.77
N PRO A 214 6.93 -4.15 -9.80
CA PRO A 214 8.19 -4.89 -9.91
C PRO A 214 9.27 -3.98 -10.53
N ILE A 215 9.88 -3.10 -9.73
CA ILE A 215 10.87 -2.11 -10.18
C ILE A 215 12.25 -2.45 -9.64
N ASP A 216 13.26 -2.41 -10.51
CA ASP A 216 14.68 -2.65 -10.18
C ASP A 216 14.91 -3.94 -9.37
N GLY A 217 14.16 -5.01 -9.70
CA GLY A 217 14.25 -6.31 -9.01
C GLY A 217 13.61 -6.36 -7.62
N GLY A 218 13.02 -5.28 -7.15
CA GLY A 218 12.21 -5.19 -5.93
C GLY A 218 10.71 -5.26 -6.23
N LEU A 219 9.91 -5.57 -5.21
CA LEU A 219 8.47 -5.49 -5.27
C LEU A 219 8.00 -4.39 -4.32
N TRP A 220 7.31 -3.39 -4.87
CA TRP A 220 6.94 -2.17 -4.16
C TRP A 220 5.42 -2.01 -4.11
N THR A 221 4.93 -1.34 -3.07
CA THR A 221 3.52 -1.10 -2.80
C THR A 221 3.27 0.41 -2.65
N ALA A 222 3.67 1.19 -3.69
CA ALA A 222 3.67 2.65 -3.64
C ALA A 222 2.27 3.21 -3.31
N GLU A 223 1.22 2.60 -3.86
CA GLU A 223 -0.15 3.09 -3.79
C GLU A 223 -0.96 2.52 -2.61
N ARG A 224 -0.31 1.86 -1.62
CA ARG A 224 -1.02 1.22 -0.47
C ARG A 224 -2.05 2.11 0.22
N TYR A 225 -1.81 3.42 0.29
CA TYR A 225 -2.68 4.41 0.92
C TYR A 225 -3.06 5.54 -0.05
N ALA A 226 -2.94 5.30 -1.36
CA ALA A 226 -3.30 6.28 -2.36
C ALA A 226 -4.81 6.53 -2.38
N ILE A 227 -5.18 7.72 -2.81
CA ILE A 227 -6.55 8.17 -3.00
C ILE A 227 -6.67 8.77 -4.39
N ASP A 228 -7.66 8.32 -5.17
CA ASP A 228 -8.11 8.96 -6.38
C ASP A 228 -9.29 9.88 -6.05
N TYR A 229 -9.01 11.18 -6.05
CA TYR A 229 -10.01 12.19 -5.74
C TYR A 229 -10.82 12.55 -6.97
N VAL A 230 -12.10 12.22 -6.94
CA VAL A 230 -13.11 12.71 -7.89
C VAL A 230 -14.18 13.51 -7.13
N GLN A 231 -14.89 14.43 -7.80
CA GLN A 231 -15.88 15.25 -7.13
C GLN A 231 -17.29 14.90 -7.60
N LEU A 232 -18.15 14.54 -6.66
CA LEU A 232 -19.57 14.31 -6.90
C LEU A 232 -20.29 15.65 -7.08
N GLN A 233 -21.07 15.76 -8.15
CA GLN A 233 -21.99 16.86 -8.35
C GLN A 233 -23.13 16.82 -7.31
N PRO A 234 -23.90 17.90 -7.12
CA PRO A 234 -25.04 17.90 -6.20
C PRO A 234 -26.11 16.83 -6.49
N ASP A 235 -26.18 16.32 -7.72
CA ASP A 235 -27.06 15.22 -8.12
C ASP A 235 -26.41 13.83 -7.94
N GLY A 236 -25.19 13.77 -7.42
CA GLY A 236 -24.43 12.55 -7.16
C GLY A 236 -23.67 11.99 -8.35
N ARG A 237 -23.56 12.69 -9.48
CA ARG A 237 -22.84 12.25 -10.68
C ARG A 237 -21.41 12.78 -10.72
N LEU A 238 -20.53 12.10 -11.48
CA LEU A 238 -19.17 12.58 -11.74
C LEU A 238 -19.11 13.58 -12.89
N PHE A 239 -19.95 13.40 -13.92
CA PHE A 239 -19.96 14.22 -15.13
C PHE A 239 -21.36 14.51 -15.61
N GLY A 240 -21.52 15.58 -16.37
CA GLY A 240 -22.83 16.12 -16.76
C GLY A 240 -23.19 15.98 -18.25
N GLY A 241 -22.51 15.12 -19.01
CA GLY A 241 -22.74 15.04 -20.46
C GLY A 241 -22.09 13.82 -21.09
N ASP A 242 -21.15 14.03 -21.98
CA ASP A 242 -20.42 12.97 -22.68
C ASP A 242 -19.19 12.55 -21.85
N GLN A 243 -19.19 11.31 -21.37
CA GLN A 243 -18.08 10.74 -20.60
C GLN A 243 -16.71 10.95 -21.25
N ALA A 244 -16.63 10.96 -22.61
CA ALA A 244 -15.37 11.10 -23.32
C ALA A 244 -14.83 12.53 -23.37
N LYS A 245 -15.52 13.51 -22.76
CA LYS A 245 -15.14 14.92 -22.79
C LYS A 245 -14.71 15.40 -21.42
N LEU A 246 -13.51 15.93 -21.35
CA LEU A 246 -12.93 16.47 -20.12
C LEU A 246 -13.76 17.62 -19.52
N GLU A 247 -14.29 18.49 -20.39
CA GLU A 247 -15.11 19.64 -20.01
C GLU A 247 -16.47 19.25 -19.38
N ASP A 248 -16.90 18.01 -19.51
CA ASP A 248 -18.12 17.48 -18.89
C ASP A 248 -17.89 16.99 -17.47
N TYR A 249 -16.65 17.03 -16.96
CA TYR A 249 -16.28 16.82 -15.55
C TYR A 249 -16.04 18.17 -14.90
N PRO A 250 -16.97 18.69 -14.07
CA PRO A 250 -16.89 20.06 -13.57
C PRO A 250 -15.66 20.41 -12.75
N TYR A 251 -15.05 19.42 -12.11
CA TYR A 251 -13.81 19.55 -11.32
C TYR A 251 -12.52 19.41 -12.14
N PHE A 252 -12.61 19.14 -13.44
CA PHE A 252 -11.43 19.16 -14.33
C PHE A 252 -10.89 20.59 -14.41
N GLY A 253 -9.68 20.79 -13.91
CA GLY A 253 -9.04 22.10 -13.81
C GLY A 253 -9.19 22.77 -12.46
N ASP A 254 -9.79 22.13 -11.44
CA ASP A 254 -9.78 22.63 -10.06
C ASP A 254 -8.36 22.67 -9.51
N ASP A 255 -8.09 23.66 -8.64
CA ASP A 255 -6.78 23.84 -8.03
C ASP A 255 -6.39 22.66 -7.13
N ILE A 256 -5.17 22.19 -7.31
CA ILE A 256 -4.49 21.24 -6.41
C ILE A 256 -3.64 22.07 -5.45
N LEU A 257 -3.75 21.79 -4.15
CA LEU A 257 -3.12 22.52 -3.08
C LEU A 257 -1.96 21.73 -2.45
N ALA A 258 -0.89 22.42 -2.09
CA ALA A 258 0.20 21.83 -1.31
C ALA A 258 -0.30 21.39 0.07
N VAL A 259 -0.05 20.13 0.46
CA VAL A 259 -0.55 19.56 1.72
C VAL A 259 0.27 19.93 2.95
N SER A 260 1.43 20.56 2.76
CA SER A 260 2.36 20.95 3.83
C SER A 260 3.34 21.98 3.32
N ASP A 261 4.11 22.59 4.22
CA ASP A 261 5.34 23.29 3.86
C ASP A 261 6.40 22.29 3.40
N GLY A 262 7.26 22.67 2.46
CA GLY A 262 8.38 21.84 2.01
C GLY A 262 8.79 22.06 0.56
N PRO A 263 9.98 21.56 0.15
CA PRO A 263 10.48 21.76 -1.20
C PRO A 263 9.86 20.82 -2.23
N VAL A 264 9.75 21.30 -3.46
CA VAL A 264 9.47 20.48 -4.65
C VAL A 264 10.74 19.73 -5.04
N VAL A 265 10.69 18.40 -5.12
CA VAL A 265 11.83 17.56 -5.51
C VAL A 265 11.69 16.95 -6.91
N ALA A 266 10.46 16.89 -7.45
CA ALA A 266 10.19 16.58 -8.85
C ALA A 266 8.99 17.39 -9.34
N ALA A 267 9.03 17.80 -10.62
CA ALA A 267 7.92 18.44 -11.32
C ALA A 267 8.00 18.05 -12.79
N VAL A 268 6.95 17.41 -13.29
CA VAL A 268 6.83 16.97 -14.69
C VAL A 268 5.56 17.57 -15.27
N ASP A 269 5.66 18.15 -16.47
CA ASP A 269 4.56 18.76 -17.19
C ASP A 269 4.71 18.50 -18.70
N GLY A 270 3.65 18.77 -19.45
CA GLY A 270 3.65 18.69 -20.92
C GLY A 270 3.21 17.34 -21.51
N LEU A 271 2.87 16.33 -20.68
CA LEU A 271 2.22 15.11 -21.15
C LEU A 271 0.75 15.42 -21.52
N PRO A 272 0.19 14.80 -22.58
CA PRO A 272 -1.17 15.06 -23.01
C PRO A 272 -2.22 14.43 -22.10
N GLU A 273 -3.42 15.02 -22.10
CA GLU A 273 -4.60 14.42 -21.49
C GLU A 273 -4.97 13.12 -22.20
N GLN A 274 -5.46 12.15 -21.42
CA GLN A 274 -6.10 10.95 -21.92
C GLN A 274 -7.56 11.21 -22.28
N ILE A 275 -8.17 10.28 -23.00
CA ILE A 275 -9.61 10.34 -23.32
C ILE A 275 -10.36 9.63 -22.21
N PRO A 276 -11.25 10.32 -21.46
CA PRO A 276 -12.02 9.67 -20.40
C PRO A 276 -12.83 8.46 -20.91
N GLY A 277 -12.97 7.44 -20.07
CA GLY A 277 -13.58 6.15 -20.42
C GLY A 277 -12.69 5.22 -21.25
N LYS A 278 -11.40 5.57 -21.46
CA LYS A 278 -10.46 4.73 -22.21
C LYS A 278 -9.15 4.56 -21.43
N SER A 279 -8.87 3.34 -21.01
CA SER A 279 -7.58 3.04 -20.38
C SER A 279 -6.45 3.23 -21.41
N PRO A 280 -5.40 4.00 -21.10
CA PRO A 280 -4.27 4.23 -21.99
C PRO A 280 -3.45 2.94 -22.18
N THR A 281 -2.75 2.87 -23.32
CA THR A 281 -1.86 1.76 -23.65
C THR A 281 -0.52 2.28 -24.16
N GLY A 282 0.56 1.53 -23.90
CA GLY A 282 1.88 1.85 -24.45
C GLY A 282 2.60 3.01 -23.77
N LEU A 283 2.18 3.38 -22.56
CA LEU A 283 2.89 4.38 -21.75
C LEU A 283 4.28 3.85 -21.38
N ALA A 284 5.29 4.71 -21.47
CA ALA A 284 6.57 4.46 -20.84
C ALA A 284 6.46 4.55 -19.29
N LEU A 285 7.35 3.89 -18.58
CA LEU A 285 7.26 3.78 -17.13
C LEU A 285 7.26 5.15 -16.42
N ASP A 286 8.04 6.10 -16.93
CA ASP A 286 8.12 7.49 -16.43
C ASP A 286 6.89 8.34 -16.78
N GLN A 287 5.97 7.82 -17.59
CA GLN A 287 4.72 8.49 -17.97
C GLN A 287 3.51 8.01 -17.12
N TYR A 288 3.67 6.99 -16.25
CA TYR A 288 2.55 6.43 -15.49
C TYR A 288 1.88 7.45 -14.57
N ALA A 289 2.67 8.21 -13.82
CA ALA A 289 2.13 9.27 -12.95
C ALA A 289 1.60 10.50 -13.72
N GLY A 290 1.74 10.53 -15.06
CA GLY A 290 1.35 11.69 -15.87
C GLY A 290 2.16 12.94 -15.51
N ASN A 291 1.58 14.11 -15.72
CA ASN A 291 2.11 15.35 -15.16
C ASN A 291 1.97 15.27 -13.65
N HIS A 292 3.05 15.54 -12.93
CA HIS A 292 3.04 15.31 -11.49
C HIS A 292 4.04 16.23 -10.74
N ILE A 293 3.80 16.36 -9.46
CA ILE A 293 4.68 17.03 -8.51
C ILE A 293 5.01 16.05 -7.40
N VAL A 294 6.29 16.01 -6.98
CA VAL A 294 6.72 15.35 -5.74
C VAL A 294 7.23 16.41 -4.79
N GLN A 295 6.63 16.47 -3.61
CA GLN A 295 7.00 17.35 -2.51
C GLN A 295 7.70 16.56 -1.42
N ASP A 296 8.84 17.02 -0.92
CA ASP A 296 9.47 16.45 0.28
C ASP A 296 8.78 17.02 1.54
N LEU A 297 8.19 16.15 2.32
CA LEU A 297 7.48 16.47 3.56
C LEU A 297 8.39 16.33 4.80
N GLY A 298 9.65 15.97 4.59
CA GLY A 298 10.59 15.69 5.67
C GLY A 298 10.41 14.32 6.32
N GLY A 299 11.40 13.89 7.10
CA GLY A 299 11.36 12.63 7.83
C GLY A 299 11.26 11.38 6.95
N GLY A 300 11.64 11.46 5.67
CA GLY A 300 11.51 10.36 4.69
C GLY A 300 10.07 10.16 4.22
N ASN A 301 9.25 11.20 4.20
CA ASN A 301 7.92 11.22 3.61
C ASN A 301 7.92 12.14 2.39
N TYR A 302 7.30 11.69 1.31
CA TYR A 302 7.17 12.44 0.06
C TYR A 302 5.71 12.40 -0.39
N ALA A 303 5.11 13.55 -0.72
CA ALA A 303 3.79 13.60 -1.32
C ALA A 303 3.90 13.54 -2.83
N LEU A 304 3.09 12.70 -3.47
CA LEU A 304 2.87 12.69 -4.91
C LEU A 304 1.49 13.31 -5.19
N TYR A 305 1.48 14.24 -6.15
CA TYR A 305 0.29 14.79 -6.78
C TYR A 305 0.38 14.44 -8.25
N ALA A 306 -0.45 13.52 -8.74
CA ALA A 306 -0.35 12.97 -10.07
C ALA A 306 -1.58 13.26 -10.95
N HIS A 307 -1.44 12.97 -12.24
CA HIS A 307 -2.42 13.19 -13.29
C HIS A 307 -2.81 14.66 -13.50
N ILE A 308 -1.88 15.59 -13.16
CA ILE A 308 -2.08 17.04 -13.29
C ILE A 308 -2.38 17.40 -14.77
N LYS A 309 -3.27 18.36 -14.95
CA LYS A 309 -3.69 18.88 -16.25
C LYS A 309 -2.49 19.41 -17.05
N THR A 310 -2.50 19.16 -18.35
CA THR A 310 -1.45 19.59 -19.27
C THR A 310 -1.21 21.08 -19.21
N SER A 311 0.05 21.49 -19.03
CA SER A 311 0.50 22.88 -18.90
C SER A 311 -0.05 23.61 -17.68
N ALA A 312 -0.45 22.87 -16.62
CA ALA A 312 -1.02 23.43 -15.41
C ALA A 312 -0.16 23.21 -14.16
N VAL A 313 1.04 22.66 -14.27
CA VAL A 313 2.00 22.63 -13.16
C VAL A 313 2.50 24.04 -12.89
N LYS A 314 2.22 24.57 -11.67
CA LYS A 314 2.46 25.98 -11.29
C LYS A 314 3.81 26.18 -10.57
N VAL A 315 4.59 25.13 -10.37
CA VAL A 315 5.83 25.12 -9.55
C VAL A 315 6.94 24.35 -10.26
N LYS A 316 8.17 24.50 -9.80
CA LYS A 316 9.35 23.80 -10.34
C LYS A 316 10.21 23.23 -9.22
N VAL A 317 11.10 22.30 -9.56
CA VAL A 317 12.06 21.71 -8.62
C VAL A 317 12.86 22.82 -7.90
N GLY A 318 12.92 22.71 -6.58
CA GLY A 318 13.58 23.63 -5.67
C GLY A 318 12.68 24.72 -5.10
N ASP A 319 11.46 24.92 -5.62
CA ASP A 319 10.50 25.85 -5.01
C ASP A 319 10.11 25.36 -3.61
N GLN A 320 9.98 26.31 -2.67
CA GLN A 320 9.48 26.06 -1.32
C GLN A 320 7.99 26.30 -1.29
N LEU A 321 7.22 25.25 -1.03
CA LEU A 321 5.77 25.33 -0.94
C LEU A 321 5.34 25.72 0.47
N THR A 322 4.18 26.34 0.55
CA THR A 322 3.44 26.59 1.80
C THR A 322 2.13 25.82 1.73
N ALA A 323 1.70 25.21 2.84
CA ALA A 323 0.41 24.52 2.92
C ALA A 323 -0.74 25.39 2.42
N GLY A 324 -1.63 24.83 1.58
CA GLY A 324 -2.73 25.56 0.94
C GLY A 324 -2.35 26.34 -0.33
N GLN A 325 -1.06 26.41 -0.71
CA GLN A 325 -0.64 27.03 -1.96
C GLN A 325 -1.13 26.23 -3.17
N ALA A 326 -1.75 26.88 -4.16
CA ALA A 326 -2.10 26.25 -5.44
C ALA A 326 -0.84 25.89 -6.23
N ILE A 327 -0.68 24.59 -6.56
CA ILE A 327 0.52 24.04 -7.19
C ILE A 327 0.26 23.44 -8.58
N GLY A 328 -0.99 23.15 -8.93
CA GLY A 328 -1.41 22.57 -10.19
C GLY A 328 -2.91 22.58 -10.34
N GLU A 329 -3.42 21.90 -11.36
CA GLU A 329 -4.85 21.75 -11.61
C GLU A 329 -5.18 20.26 -11.87
N VAL A 330 -6.35 19.80 -11.40
CA VAL A 330 -6.85 18.44 -11.64
C VAL A 330 -6.93 18.17 -13.13
N GLY A 331 -6.33 17.08 -13.58
CA GLY A 331 -6.24 16.69 -14.98
C GLY A 331 -6.56 15.23 -15.22
N ASN A 332 -6.09 14.71 -16.37
CA ASN A 332 -6.29 13.34 -16.82
C ASN A 332 -5.08 12.85 -17.64
N THR A 333 -3.86 13.09 -17.14
CA THR A 333 -2.61 12.74 -17.86
C THR A 333 -1.98 11.46 -17.30
N GLY A 334 -1.28 10.67 -18.12
CA GLY A 334 -0.61 9.43 -17.68
C GLY A 334 -1.52 8.21 -17.67
N ASN A 335 -1.37 7.32 -16.66
CA ASN A 335 -2.15 6.08 -16.54
C ASN A 335 -3.48 6.33 -15.82
N THR A 336 -4.42 6.91 -16.53
CA THR A 336 -5.74 7.31 -16.01
C THR A 336 -6.81 7.15 -17.10
N ASP A 337 -8.05 6.89 -16.71
CA ASP A 337 -9.20 6.78 -17.62
C ASP A 337 -10.37 7.74 -17.24
N ALA A 338 -10.19 8.59 -16.23
CA ALA A 338 -11.10 9.67 -15.88
C ALA A 338 -10.34 10.80 -15.16
N PRO A 339 -10.78 12.07 -15.30
CA PRO A 339 -10.17 13.17 -14.55
C PRO A 339 -10.20 12.91 -13.04
N HIS A 340 -9.04 13.02 -12.37
CA HIS A 340 -8.93 12.91 -10.91
C HIS A 340 -7.58 13.45 -10.42
N LEU A 341 -7.47 13.71 -9.14
CA LEU A 341 -6.18 13.85 -8.47
C LEU A 341 -5.83 12.52 -7.82
N HIS A 342 -4.78 11.86 -8.31
CA HIS A 342 -4.15 10.76 -7.59
C HIS A 342 -3.16 11.33 -6.57
N PHE A 343 -3.38 11.02 -5.30
CA PHE A 343 -2.56 11.52 -4.19
C PHE A 343 -2.14 10.40 -3.26
N HIS A 344 -0.85 10.33 -2.93
CA HIS A 344 -0.37 9.48 -1.85
C HIS A 344 0.92 9.99 -1.20
N VAL A 345 1.27 9.43 -0.04
CA VAL A 345 2.54 9.66 0.64
C VAL A 345 3.44 8.45 0.45
N MET A 346 4.70 8.71 0.08
CA MET A 346 5.69 7.72 -0.32
C MET A 346 6.89 7.68 0.64
N SER A 347 7.56 6.53 0.71
CA SER A 347 8.81 6.35 1.48
C SER A 347 10.07 6.84 0.76
N THR A 348 9.99 7.11 -0.53
CA THR A 348 11.05 7.69 -1.38
C THR A 348 10.42 8.68 -2.36
N SER A 349 11.22 9.48 -3.05
CA SER A 349 10.74 10.42 -4.07
C SER A 349 10.38 9.78 -5.42
N ASP A 350 10.46 8.47 -5.57
CA ASP A 350 10.15 7.75 -6.80
C ASP A 350 8.71 7.23 -6.75
N PRO A 351 7.81 7.66 -7.66
CA PRO A 351 6.39 7.28 -7.64
C PRO A 351 6.10 5.79 -7.69
N LEU A 352 6.97 5.00 -8.31
CA LEU A 352 6.77 3.56 -8.51
C LEU A 352 7.67 2.70 -7.60
N ARG A 353 8.86 3.20 -7.26
CA ARG A 353 9.86 2.51 -6.44
C ARG A 353 9.84 3.01 -5.00
N SER A 354 8.68 2.95 -4.38
CA SER A 354 8.46 3.33 -2.98
C SER A 354 7.44 2.39 -2.32
N ASN A 355 7.32 2.50 -1.00
CA ASN A 355 6.19 1.96 -0.27
C ASN A 355 5.28 3.10 0.16
N GLY A 356 3.98 2.94 -0.04
CA GLY A 356 2.98 3.88 0.43
C GLY A 356 3.00 3.96 1.96
N LEU A 357 3.03 5.19 2.47
CA LEU A 357 2.98 5.50 3.90
C LEU A 357 1.61 6.08 4.24
N PRO A 358 1.04 5.73 5.41
CA PRO A 358 -0.22 6.33 5.82
C PRO A 358 -0.02 7.79 6.23
N PHE A 359 -1.07 8.56 6.02
CA PHE A 359 -1.18 9.96 6.42
C PHE A 359 -2.55 10.21 7.04
N VAL A 360 -2.71 11.35 7.70
CA VAL A 360 -3.98 11.81 8.24
C VAL A 360 -4.16 13.27 7.86
N PHE A 361 -5.40 13.71 7.70
CA PHE A 361 -5.67 15.13 7.53
C PHE A 361 -5.89 15.81 8.89
N ASP A 362 -5.39 17.04 8.99
CA ASP A 362 -5.54 17.90 10.16
C ASP A 362 -7.03 18.16 10.46
N GLU A 363 -7.85 18.38 9.42
CA GLU A 363 -9.29 18.56 9.53
C GLU A 363 -9.99 18.31 8.19
N PHE A 364 -11.14 17.66 8.22
CA PHE A 364 -12.10 17.60 7.12
C PHE A 364 -13.50 17.30 7.65
N ARG A 365 -14.51 17.59 6.84
CA ARG A 365 -15.87 17.15 7.12
C ARG A 365 -16.16 15.90 6.33
N LEU A 366 -16.49 14.81 7.00
CA LEU A 366 -17.12 13.63 6.39
C LEU A 366 -18.61 13.95 6.22
N ASP A 367 -19.07 14.03 4.98
CA ASP A 367 -20.49 14.32 4.68
C ASP A 367 -21.32 13.06 4.59
N SER A 368 -20.81 12.05 3.90
CA SER A 368 -21.47 10.76 3.65
C SER A 368 -20.44 9.70 3.24
N ARG A 369 -20.93 8.52 2.93
CA ARG A 369 -20.18 7.45 2.26
C ARG A 369 -21.05 6.85 1.19
N ILE A 370 -20.50 6.49 0.03
CA ILE A 370 -21.22 5.76 -1.00
C ILE A 370 -21.08 4.25 -0.81
N THR A 371 -21.92 3.46 -1.47
CA THR A 371 -21.91 1.99 -1.34
C THR A 371 -20.91 1.33 -2.28
N GLU A 372 -20.65 1.93 -3.44
CA GLU A 372 -19.72 1.45 -4.47
C GLU A 372 -19.45 2.59 -5.48
N ALA A 373 -18.39 2.50 -6.26
CA ALA A 373 -17.97 3.53 -7.20
C ALA A 373 -18.14 3.15 -8.68
N ASP A 374 -18.30 1.85 -9.02
CA ASP A 374 -18.31 1.37 -10.40
C ASP A 374 -19.40 2.02 -11.26
N SER A 375 -20.58 2.27 -10.68
CA SER A 375 -21.71 2.90 -11.38
C SER A 375 -21.47 4.36 -11.76
N LEU A 376 -20.57 5.06 -11.07
CA LEU A 376 -20.23 6.46 -11.35
C LEU A 376 -19.58 6.62 -12.74
N LEU A 377 -18.80 5.64 -13.17
CA LEU A 377 -18.14 5.65 -14.49
C LEU A 377 -19.12 5.46 -15.65
N THR A 378 -20.34 4.99 -15.36
CA THR A 378 -21.42 4.88 -16.36
C THR A 378 -22.35 6.10 -16.36
N GLY A 379 -22.08 7.09 -15.50
CA GLY A 379 -22.85 8.31 -15.37
C GLY A 379 -24.09 8.17 -14.47
N ASP A 380 -24.19 7.07 -13.72
CA ASP A 380 -25.25 6.93 -12.71
C ASP A 380 -24.91 7.73 -11.45
N PRO A 381 -25.91 8.24 -10.72
CA PRO A 381 -25.67 8.94 -9.47
C PRO A 381 -25.24 7.98 -8.36
N ALA A 382 -24.33 8.44 -7.51
CA ALA A 382 -23.84 7.72 -6.33
C ALA A 382 -24.97 7.23 -5.42
N GLN A 383 -24.86 6.00 -4.96
CA GLN A 383 -25.76 5.43 -3.96
C GLN A 383 -25.18 5.66 -2.55
N MET A 384 -25.82 6.52 -1.75
CA MET A 384 -25.35 6.84 -0.41
C MET A 384 -25.58 5.68 0.56
N GLN A 385 -24.57 5.35 1.35
CA GLN A 385 -24.66 4.33 2.39
C GLN A 385 -25.54 4.81 3.54
N PRO A 386 -26.62 4.08 3.92
CA PRO A 386 -27.49 4.46 5.02
C PRO A 386 -26.73 4.47 6.37
N GLY A 387 -27.08 5.41 7.25
CA GLY A 387 -26.58 5.44 8.63
C GLY A 387 -25.25 6.17 8.84
N VAL A 388 -24.54 6.56 7.79
CA VAL A 388 -23.39 7.45 7.91
C VAL A 388 -23.89 8.85 8.25
N ARG A 389 -23.35 9.43 9.34
CA ARG A 389 -23.69 10.78 9.81
C ARG A 389 -22.58 11.74 9.45
N ALA A 390 -22.96 12.87 8.88
CA ALA A 390 -22.03 13.96 8.64
C ALA A 390 -21.44 14.46 9.95
N ARG A 391 -20.10 14.66 9.96
CA ARG A 391 -19.34 15.10 11.12
C ARG A 391 -17.98 15.65 10.71
N ASP A 392 -17.42 16.49 11.56
CA ASP A 392 -16.05 16.93 11.40
C ASP A 392 -15.10 15.86 11.95
N GLU A 393 -14.04 15.60 11.20
CA GLU A 393 -12.98 14.64 11.50
C GLU A 393 -11.65 15.38 11.65
N LYS A 394 -10.81 14.89 12.54
CA LYS A 394 -9.51 15.48 12.84
C LYS A 394 -8.45 14.42 13.09
N ASP A 395 -7.27 14.61 12.50
CA ASP A 395 -6.11 13.72 12.64
C ASP A 395 -6.44 12.25 12.31
N VAL A 396 -7.29 12.03 11.28
CA VAL A 396 -7.66 10.71 10.77
C VAL A 396 -7.51 10.65 9.25
N MET A 397 -7.33 9.44 8.74
CA MET A 397 -7.32 9.15 7.30
C MET A 397 -8.75 8.91 6.83
N PRO A 398 -9.22 9.54 5.73
CA PRO A 398 -10.48 9.17 5.13
C PRO A 398 -10.43 7.76 4.56
N MET A 399 -11.51 6.99 4.73
CA MET A 399 -11.64 5.63 4.19
C MET A 399 -12.17 5.65 2.76
N GLU A 400 -11.91 4.59 2.04
CA GLU A 400 -12.48 4.34 0.72
C GLU A 400 -14.00 4.60 0.71
N LEU A 401 -14.48 5.27 -0.33
CA LEU A 401 -15.89 5.66 -0.55
C LEU A 401 -16.41 6.78 0.38
N ASP A 402 -15.60 7.37 1.24
CA ASP A 402 -15.97 8.58 1.98
C ASP A 402 -16.15 9.76 1.02
N VAL A 403 -17.20 10.52 1.23
CA VAL A 403 -17.48 11.80 0.55
C VAL A 403 -17.22 12.93 1.54
N MET A 404 -16.35 13.85 1.15
CA MET A 404 -15.77 14.84 2.05
C MET A 404 -15.99 16.26 1.55
N THR A 405 -16.05 17.19 2.50
CA THR A 405 -15.87 18.62 2.27
C THR A 405 -14.57 19.05 2.93
N TYR A 406 -13.72 19.71 2.15
CA TYR A 406 -12.52 20.37 2.64
C TYR A 406 -12.77 21.87 2.78
N ALA A 407 -12.25 22.49 3.85
CA ALA A 407 -12.37 23.92 4.04
C ALA A 407 -11.77 24.66 2.82
N GLY A 408 -12.38 25.74 2.41
CA GLY A 408 -11.82 26.60 1.37
C GLY A 408 -10.52 27.20 1.87
N GLY A 409 -9.48 27.18 1.04
CA GLY A 409 -8.20 27.85 1.30
C GLY A 409 -8.34 29.37 1.31
#